data_c15ce14f025e8045793ea826247f44e5
#
_entry.id   c15ce14f025e8045793ea826247f44e5
#
_cell.length_a   1.000
_cell.length_b   1.000
_cell.length_c   1.000
_cell.angle_alpha   90.00
_cell.angle_beta   90.00
_cell.angle_gamma   90.00
#
_symmetry.space_group_name_H-M   'P 1'
#
loop_
_entity.id
_entity.type
_entity.pdbx_description
1 polymer ?
#
loop_
_entity_poly.entity_id
_entity_poly.type
_entity_poly.pdbx_seq_one_letter_code
_entity_poly.pdbx_strand_id
1 'polypeptide(L)'
;MEQELQQFTKTTGIKTKVVVLDWGEAWSRISNALSTGKGMPAVLQLGTTWIPYFASRGELFELNPFLSQIDTSRFEEVSFNTTHIDGDTSIYSIPWFIDVRAILANERILKELGIKAEDIKTYEGFLKTLKKIKAASLKLDDGTPIQPYAFPGRNDWNIPHNFGPWVWSNGGSFLVKDSNSYRSNLLAPNTLQGIARYLNFILDSIVDPSNLNLNTAQISQQFNNGELAFILNTSEIVMQTRYQAQDGGLQNSRIGNDGIIVFPVPSGSAGSISFIGGSNLAIPAKYKNKKQALQLLLFLTQDSFLDAYTKQIGFLPPSKKVLESWSKDSVYKVLVECLKNGQNYRSIPQWGEIENLLGRTFNNIWVSMEMKDLYSEEKIYSILKENDSIINTVLGAEQSKQRMSLDEFKTIWASILNEVNTEENLSSEEKTEEKVAKSEEKSYFDKKISIGIFLLMIFFGFIFAYQRKKK
;
A
#
# COMPACT_ATOMS: atom_id res chain seq x y z
N MET A 1 3.97 -25.93 -3.22
CA MET A 1 2.61 -26.41 -3.61
C MET A 1 2.60 -27.86 -4.11
N GLU A 2 3.43 -28.28 -5.08
CA GLU A 2 3.37 -29.65 -5.61
C GLU A 2 3.65 -30.75 -4.56
N GLN A 3 4.61 -30.55 -3.67
CA GLN A 3 4.92 -31.49 -2.58
C GLN A 3 3.74 -31.66 -1.62
N GLU A 4 3.09 -30.59 -1.24
CA GLU A 4 1.93 -30.61 -0.36
C GLU A 4 0.72 -31.28 -1.04
N LEU A 5 0.52 -31.05 -2.34
CA LEU A 5 -0.53 -31.73 -3.10
C LEU A 5 -0.24 -33.23 -3.29
N GLN A 6 1.02 -33.64 -3.38
CA GLN A 6 1.39 -35.04 -3.33
C GLN A 6 1.04 -35.68 -1.98
N GLN A 7 1.26 -34.92 -0.87
CA GLN A 7 0.86 -35.39 0.46
C GLN A 7 -0.66 -35.52 0.57
N PHE A 8 -1.42 -34.52 0.06
CA PHE A 8 -2.87 -34.61 -0.02
C PHE A 8 -3.34 -35.87 -0.78
N THR A 9 -2.72 -36.12 -1.94
CA THR A 9 -3.04 -37.30 -2.75
C THR A 9 -2.74 -38.63 -2.00
N LYS A 10 -1.61 -38.69 -1.29
CA LYS A 10 -1.26 -39.87 -0.47
C LYS A 10 -2.26 -40.12 0.65
N THR A 11 -2.75 -39.08 1.27
CA THR A 11 -3.65 -39.16 2.43
C THR A 11 -5.10 -39.44 2.03
N THR A 12 -5.57 -38.89 0.92
CA THR A 12 -6.98 -38.90 0.51
C THR A 12 -7.28 -39.82 -0.67
N GLY A 13 -6.27 -40.24 -1.43
CA GLY A 13 -6.41 -40.89 -2.72
C GLY A 13 -6.88 -40.02 -3.87
N ILE A 14 -7.13 -38.68 -3.61
CA ILE A 14 -7.61 -37.76 -4.61
C ILE A 14 -6.41 -37.16 -5.36
N LYS A 15 -6.35 -37.43 -6.66
CA LYS A 15 -5.33 -36.86 -7.54
C LYS A 15 -5.68 -35.40 -7.88
N THR A 16 -4.68 -34.55 -7.84
CA THR A 16 -4.81 -33.14 -8.15
C THR A 16 -3.93 -32.72 -9.32
N LYS A 17 -4.36 -31.72 -10.07
CA LYS A 17 -3.58 -31.05 -11.11
C LYS A 17 -3.71 -29.55 -10.95
N VAL A 18 -2.60 -28.84 -10.85
CA VAL A 18 -2.57 -27.37 -10.84
C VAL A 18 -2.61 -26.87 -12.27
N VAL A 19 -3.44 -25.85 -12.51
CA VAL A 19 -3.47 -25.08 -13.75
C VAL A 19 -3.14 -23.64 -13.38
N VAL A 20 -2.00 -23.16 -13.83
CA VAL A 20 -1.56 -21.78 -13.62
C VAL A 20 -2.13 -20.91 -14.73
N LEU A 21 -2.71 -19.76 -14.35
CA LEU A 21 -3.22 -18.75 -15.26
C LEU A 21 -2.49 -17.43 -14.98
N ASP A 22 -2.16 -16.70 -16.05
CA ASP A 22 -1.76 -15.31 -15.93
C ASP A 22 -2.97 -14.44 -15.54
N TRP A 23 -2.76 -13.41 -14.70
CA TRP A 23 -3.83 -12.53 -14.25
C TRP A 23 -4.55 -11.81 -15.39
N GLY A 24 -3.84 -11.46 -16.47
CA GLY A 24 -4.43 -10.83 -17.65
C GLY A 24 -5.45 -11.71 -18.38
N GLU A 25 -5.29 -13.04 -18.30
CA GLU A 25 -6.22 -14.01 -18.92
C GLU A 25 -7.20 -14.63 -17.93
N ALA A 26 -6.86 -14.64 -16.63
CA ALA A 26 -7.57 -15.42 -15.63
C ALA A 26 -9.05 -15.09 -15.58
N TRP A 27 -9.42 -13.80 -15.60
CA TRP A 27 -10.82 -13.38 -15.59
C TRP A 27 -11.64 -14.00 -16.71
N SER A 28 -11.17 -13.87 -17.95
CA SER A 28 -11.90 -14.36 -19.14
C SER A 28 -12.00 -15.88 -19.16
N ARG A 29 -10.93 -16.58 -18.78
CA ARG A 29 -10.89 -18.05 -18.75
C ARG A 29 -11.78 -18.62 -17.64
N ILE A 30 -11.75 -18.03 -16.45
CA ILE A 30 -12.59 -18.44 -15.32
C ILE A 30 -14.06 -18.14 -15.62
N SER A 31 -14.40 -16.94 -16.10
CA SER A 31 -15.77 -16.58 -16.48
C SER A 31 -16.35 -17.53 -17.53
N ASN A 32 -15.55 -17.90 -18.53
CA ASN A 32 -15.97 -18.87 -19.57
C ASN A 32 -16.17 -20.28 -18.97
N ALA A 33 -15.29 -20.75 -18.08
CA ALA A 33 -15.43 -22.04 -17.42
C ALA A 33 -16.68 -22.10 -16.54
N LEU A 34 -16.94 -21.06 -15.75
CA LEU A 34 -18.10 -20.96 -14.85
C LEU A 34 -19.42 -20.89 -15.61
N SER A 35 -19.49 -20.11 -16.69
CA SER A 35 -20.70 -19.97 -17.51
C SER A 35 -21.02 -21.23 -18.32
N THR A 36 -20.02 -21.80 -19.01
CA THR A 36 -20.21 -22.95 -19.91
C THR A 36 -20.19 -24.32 -19.22
N GLY A 37 -19.55 -24.40 -18.02
CA GLY A 37 -19.29 -25.67 -17.33
C GLY A 37 -18.17 -26.51 -17.96
N LYS A 38 -17.49 -26.04 -19.01
CA LYS A 38 -16.40 -26.76 -19.68
C LYS A 38 -15.05 -26.42 -19.04
N GLY A 39 -14.23 -27.44 -18.80
CA GLY A 39 -12.91 -27.27 -18.20
C GLY A 39 -12.93 -26.71 -16.76
N MET A 40 -14.01 -26.94 -16.04
CA MET A 40 -14.26 -26.39 -14.72
C MET A 40 -13.33 -27.04 -13.67
N PRO A 41 -12.53 -26.25 -12.94
CA PRO A 41 -11.69 -26.77 -11.87
C PRO A 41 -12.52 -27.14 -10.62
N ALA A 42 -11.94 -27.94 -9.74
CA ALA A 42 -12.56 -28.31 -8.45
C ALA A 42 -12.53 -27.13 -7.46
N VAL A 43 -11.42 -26.40 -7.44
CA VAL A 43 -11.18 -25.24 -6.60
C VAL A 43 -10.58 -24.13 -7.47
N LEU A 44 -11.03 -22.92 -7.29
CA LEU A 44 -10.57 -21.71 -7.95
C LEU A 44 -9.85 -20.80 -6.95
N GLN A 45 -8.69 -20.26 -7.34
CA GLN A 45 -8.18 -19.03 -6.74
C GLN A 45 -8.84 -17.86 -7.43
N LEU A 46 -9.45 -16.96 -6.66
CA LEU A 46 -10.10 -15.75 -7.12
C LEU A 46 -9.55 -14.55 -6.34
N GLY A 47 -9.30 -13.45 -7.04
CA GLY A 47 -9.08 -12.17 -6.37
C GLY A 47 -10.25 -11.82 -5.46
N THR A 48 -9.99 -11.18 -4.35
CA THR A 48 -11.02 -10.83 -3.37
C THR A 48 -12.17 -10.03 -3.98
N THR A 49 -11.88 -9.17 -4.94
CA THR A 49 -12.86 -8.32 -5.66
C THR A 49 -13.74 -9.10 -6.67
N TRP A 50 -13.37 -10.35 -7.00
CA TRP A 50 -14.11 -11.17 -7.95
C TRP A 50 -15.18 -12.04 -7.30
N ILE A 51 -15.05 -12.32 -6.01
CA ILE A 51 -15.98 -13.15 -5.25
C ILE A 51 -17.43 -12.63 -5.34
N PRO A 52 -17.72 -11.35 -5.04
CA PRO A 52 -19.11 -10.88 -5.06
C PRO A 52 -19.75 -10.93 -6.45
N TYR A 53 -18.98 -10.72 -7.50
CA TYR A 53 -19.47 -10.83 -8.87
C TYR A 53 -19.92 -12.25 -9.20
N PHE A 54 -19.07 -13.26 -9.01
CA PHE A 54 -19.41 -14.65 -9.33
C PHE A 54 -20.45 -15.22 -8.36
N ALA A 55 -20.42 -14.82 -7.08
CA ALA A 55 -21.41 -15.23 -6.09
C ALA A 55 -22.81 -14.73 -6.45
N SER A 56 -22.99 -13.46 -6.81
CA SER A 56 -24.28 -12.88 -7.18
C SER A 56 -24.93 -13.53 -8.41
N ARG A 57 -24.11 -14.17 -9.24
CA ARG A 57 -24.58 -14.91 -10.44
C ARG A 57 -24.88 -16.39 -10.17
N GLY A 58 -24.74 -16.83 -8.90
CA GLY A 58 -24.90 -18.23 -8.52
C GLY A 58 -23.83 -19.16 -9.12
N GLU A 59 -22.65 -18.61 -9.46
CA GLU A 59 -21.57 -19.36 -10.09
C GLU A 59 -20.63 -20.00 -9.06
N LEU A 60 -20.68 -19.55 -7.79
CA LEU A 60 -19.93 -20.12 -6.67
C LEU A 60 -20.82 -20.96 -5.76
N PHE A 61 -20.23 -21.99 -5.19
CA PHE A 61 -20.90 -22.88 -4.26
C PHE A 61 -20.95 -22.25 -2.86
N GLU A 62 -22.13 -22.21 -2.25
CA GLU A 62 -22.31 -21.72 -0.90
C GLU A 62 -21.75 -22.69 0.14
N LEU A 63 -20.91 -22.20 1.03
CA LEU A 63 -20.20 -23.00 2.04
C LEU A 63 -20.93 -23.09 3.38
N ASN A 64 -22.03 -22.36 3.58
CA ASN A 64 -22.78 -22.31 4.86
C ASN A 64 -23.15 -23.72 5.41
N PRO A 65 -23.59 -24.69 4.59
CA PRO A 65 -23.88 -26.03 5.09
C PRO A 65 -22.68 -26.79 5.69
N PHE A 66 -21.47 -26.29 5.45
CA PHE A 66 -20.20 -26.91 5.87
C PHE A 66 -19.43 -26.10 6.91
N LEU A 67 -20.04 -25.04 7.47
CA LEU A 67 -19.37 -24.18 8.47
C LEU A 67 -18.99 -24.93 9.74
N SER A 68 -19.65 -26.04 10.07
CA SER A 68 -19.23 -26.91 11.17
C SER A 68 -17.84 -27.55 10.96
N GLN A 69 -17.33 -27.55 9.71
CA GLN A 69 -16.00 -28.05 9.34
C GLN A 69 -15.00 -26.88 9.09
N ILE A 70 -15.47 -25.65 9.12
CA ILE A 70 -14.68 -24.45 8.78
C ILE A 70 -14.70 -23.52 9.98
N ASP A 71 -13.61 -23.45 10.72
CA ASP A 71 -13.47 -22.45 11.77
C ASP A 71 -13.17 -21.08 11.11
N THR A 72 -14.22 -20.29 10.89
CA THR A 72 -14.13 -18.95 10.29
C THR A 72 -13.50 -17.91 11.22
N SER A 73 -13.57 -18.13 12.54
CA SER A 73 -13.04 -17.20 13.56
C SER A 73 -11.51 -17.09 13.55
N ARG A 74 -10.83 -18.06 12.96
CA ARG A 74 -9.37 -18.10 12.85
C ARG A 74 -8.79 -17.14 11.83
N PHE A 75 -9.61 -16.59 10.92
CA PHE A 75 -9.15 -15.67 9.89
C PHE A 75 -9.20 -14.21 10.36
N GLU A 76 -8.31 -13.39 9.82
CA GLU A 76 -8.37 -11.94 10.00
C GLU A 76 -9.66 -11.38 9.40
N GLU A 77 -10.32 -10.50 10.14
CA GLU A 77 -11.65 -9.97 9.78
C GLU A 77 -11.64 -9.29 8.42
N VAL A 78 -10.65 -8.43 8.15
CA VAL A 78 -10.50 -7.73 6.88
C VAL A 78 -10.43 -8.69 5.69
N SER A 79 -9.79 -9.85 5.85
CA SER A 79 -9.72 -10.88 4.81
C SER A 79 -11.02 -11.69 4.73
N PHE A 80 -11.62 -12.03 5.88
CA PHE A 80 -12.86 -12.79 5.92
C PHE A 80 -14.04 -12.01 5.31
N ASN A 81 -14.09 -10.68 5.46
CA ASN A 81 -15.11 -9.83 4.87
C ASN A 81 -15.16 -9.89 3.32
N THR A 82 -14.13 -10.41 2.66
CA THR A 82 -14.10 -10.61 1.21
C THR A 82 -14.70 -11.95 0.74
N THR A 83 -15.16 -12.81 1.66
CA THR A 83 -15.69 -14.14 1.35
C THR A 83 -17.16 -14.18 0.99
N HIS A 84 -17.87 -13.07 1.20
CA HIS A 84 -19.32 -12.91 1.02
C HIS A 84 -19.64 -11.55 0.38
N ILE A 85 -20.89 -11.36 -0.01
CA ILE A 85 -21.40 -10.08 -0.51
C ILE A 85 -21.78 -9.22 0.68
N ASP A 86 -21.49 -7.92 0.64
CA ASP A 86 -21.87 -6.97 1.69
C ASP A 86 -23.38 -7.05 2.01
N GLY A 87 -23.69 -7.37 3.27
CA GLY A 87 -25.08 -7.54 3.74
C GLY A 87 -25.64 -8.95 3.52
N ASP A 88 -24.91 -9.87 2.92
CA ASP A 88 -25.26 -11.28 2.82
C ASP A 88 -24.57 -12.09 3.95
N THR A 89 -25.23 -13.15 4.40
CA THR A 89 -24.68 -14.09 5.37
C THR A 89 -24.12 -15.34 4.72
N SER A 90 -24.29 -15.50 3.41
CA SER A 90 -23.79 -16.63 2.64
C SER A 90 -22.30 -16.49 2.35
N ILE A 91 -21.53 -17.50 2.70
CA ILE A 91 -20.08 -17.58 2.49
C ILE A 91 -19.81 -18.38 1.23
N TYR A 92 -19.04 -17.81 0.30
CA TYR A 92 -18.76 -18.39 -1.02
C TYR A 92 -17.30 -18.79 -1.22
N SER A 93 -16.42 -18.40 -0.30
CA SER A 93 -14.98 -18.65 -0.41
C SER A 93 -14.31 -18.70 0.95
N ILE A 94 -13.06 -19.14 0.99
CA ILE A 94 -12.21 -19.12 2.18
C ILE A 94 -10.96 -18.31 1.85
N PRO A 95 -10.51 -17.40 2.75
CA PRO A 95 -9.27 -16.64 2.55
C PRO A 95 -8.07 -17.55 2.38
N TRP A 96 -7.17 -17.20 1.43
CA TRP A 96 -6.00 -18.02 1.11
C TRP A 96 -4.68 -17.29 1.35
N PHE A 97 -4.56 -16.06 0.89
CA PHE A 97 -3.47 -15.16 1.26
C PHE A 97 -3.92 -13.70 1.18
N ILE A 98 -3.18 -12.85 1.86
CA ILE A 98 -3.43 -11.41 1.97
C ILE A 98 -2.32 -10.65 1.27
N ASP A 99 -2.71 -9.75 0.38
CA ASP A 99 -1.87 -8.70 -0.17
C ASP A 99 -2.03 -7.45 0.70
N VAL A 100 -0.96 -7.06 1.38
CA VAL A 100 -0.92 -5.82 2.16
C VAL A 100 0.10 -4.87 1.55
N ARG A 101 -0.30 -3.62 1.33
CA ARG A 101 0.60 -2.59 0.80
C ARG A 101 1.23 -1.81 1.93
N ALA A 102 2.52 -1.53 1.76
CA ALA A 102 3.32 -0.75 2.69
C ALA A 102 4.33 0.11 1.93
N ILE A 103 4.89 1.10 2.58
CA ILE A 103 6.04 1.83 2.05
C ILE A 103 7.29 0.97 2.28
N LEU A 104 7.93 0.59 1.20
CA LEU A 104 9.23 -0.09 1.20
C LEU A 104 10.32 0.93 0.94
N ALA A 105 11.34 0.93 1.76
CA ALA A 105 12.45 1.86 1.69
C ALA A 105 13.80 1.14 1.53
N ASN A 106 14.68 1.70 0.72
CA ASN A 106 16.07 1.26 0.63
C ASN A 106 16.83 1.69 1.89
N GLU A 107 17.23 0.71 2.71
CA GLU A 107 17.84 0.94 4.03
C GLU A 107 19.17 1.70 3.93
N ARG A 108 20.00 1.40 2.92
CA ARG A 108 21.28 2.09 2.71
C ARG A 108 21.08 3.59 2.50
N ILE A 109 20.12 3.98 1.65
CA ILE A 109 19.83 5.39 1.35
C ILE A 109 19.36 6.13 2.62
N LEU A 110 18.48 5.49 3.41
CA LEU A 110 17.99 6.09 4.64
C LEU A 110 19.13 6.32 5.65
N LYS A 111 20.00 5.32 5.83
CA LYS A 111 21.17 5.41 6.71
C LYS A 111 22.15 6.50 6.26
N GLU A 112 22.45 6.57 4.96
CA GLU A 112 23.35 7.54 4.37
C GLU A 112 22.89 9.00 4.63
N LEU A 113 21.57 9.23 4.54
CA LEU A 113 20.97 10.55 4.75
C LEU A 113 20.50 10.79 6.19
N GLY A 114 20.68 9.83 7.09
CA GLY A 114 20.22 9.95 8.48
C GLY A 114 18.69 10.13 8.60
N ILE A 115 17.91 9.47 7.73
CA ILE A 115 16.45 9.50 7.75
C ILE A 115 15.94 8.47 8.76
N LYS A 116 15.02 8.89 9.62
CA LYS A 116 14.44 8.07 10.69
C LYS A 116 12.96 7.77 10.42
N ALA A 117 12.41 6.80 11.14
CA ALA A 117 11.01 6.43 11.04
C ALA A 117 10.05 7.60 11.34
N GLU A 118 10.42 8.47 12.27
CA GLU A 118 9.62 9.65 12.62
C GLU A 118 9.48 10.64 11.47
N ASP A 119 10.50 10.73 10.61
CA ASP A 119 10.54 11.67 9.48
C ASP A 119 9.52 11.33 8.38
N ILE A 120 8.98 10.10 8.37
CA ILE A 120 8.07 9.61 7.33
C ILE A 120 6.71 9.16 7.87
N LYS A 121 6.41 9.47 9.12
CA LYS A 121 5.17 9.04 9.79
C LYS A 121 3.91 9.67 9.22
N THR A 122 4.00 10.93 8.83
CA THR A 122 2.90 11.73 8.26
C THR A 122 3.15 12.01 6.79
N TYR A 123 2.11 12.41 6.07
CA TYR A 123 2.24 12.83 4.68
C TYR A 123 3.26 13.96 4.52
N GLU A 124 3.20 14.97 5.36
CA GLU A 124 4.07 16.17 5.34
C GLU A 124 5.54 15.78 5.63
N GLY A 125 5.75 14.93 6.64
CA GLY A 125 7.07 14.40 6.95
C GLY A 125 7.66 13.57 5.80
N PHE A 126 6.84 12.73 5.19
CA PHE A 126 7.24 11.93 4.03
C PHE A 126 7.60 12.82 2.84
N LEU A 127 6.75 13.80 2.48
CA LEU A 127 7.02 14.76 1.41
C LEU A 127 8.35 15.50 1.64
N LYS A 128 8.58 15.99 2.86
CA LYS A 128 9.84 16.65 3.23
C LYS A 128 11.04 15.73 3.10
N THR A 129 10.88 14.47 3.51
CA THR A 129 11.92 13.46 3.35
C THR A 129 12.24 13.20 1.88
N LEU A 130 11.23 13.08 1.02
CA LEU A 130 11.42 12.92 -0.42
C LEU A 130 12.16 14.12 -1.04
N LYS A 131 11.82 15.36 -0.65
CA LYS A 131 12.53 16.58 -1.07
C LYS A 131 14.00 16.55 -0.61
N LYS A 132 14.27 16.09 0.62
CA LYS A 132 15.65 15.92 1.13
C LYS A 132 16.46 14.95 0.29
N ILE A 133 15.89 13.80 -0.08
CA ILE A 133 16.56 12.80 -0.93
C ILE A 133 16.82 13.37 -2.32
N LYS A 134 15.84 14.06 -2.91
CA LYS A 134 15.98 14.71 -4.22
C LYS A 134 17.13 15.74 -4.22
N ALA A 135 17.18 16.60 -3.19
CA ALA A 135 18.22 17.60 -3.05
C ALA A 135 19.64 17.01 -2.85
N ALA A 136 19.73 15.81 -2.27
CA ALA A 136 20.99 15.10 -2.09
C ALA A 136 21.61 14.62 -3.41
N SER A 137 20.80 14.52 -4.49
CA SER A 137 21.24 14.15 -5.84
C SER A 137 22.11 12.89 -5.88
N LEU A 138 21.72 11.88 -5.10
CA LEU A 138 22.46 10.62 -4.99
C LEU A 138 22.51 9.87 -6.33
N LYS A 139 23.58 9.12 -6.53
CA LYS A 139 23.79 8.27 -7.71
C LYS A 139 24.28 6.90 -7.32
N LEU A 140 24.00 5.91 -8.15
CA LEU A 140 24.63 4.62 -8.12
C LEU A 140 26.10 4.72 -8.59
N ASP A 141 26.86 3.64 -8.41
CA ASP A 141 28.28 3.59 -8.76
C ASP A 141 28.55 3.77 -10.28
N ASP A 142 27.55 3.45 -11.12
CA ASP A 142 27.59 3.63 -12.57
C ASP A 142 27.13 5.02 -13.02
N GLY A 143 26.77 5.90 -12.07
CA GLY A 143 26.29 7.26 -12.33
C GLY A 143 24.77 7.38 -12.50
N THR A 144 24.01 6.29 -12.45
CA THR A 144 22.53 6.30 -12.52
C THR A 144 21.94 7.10 -11.37
N PRO A 145 21.07 8.10 -11.62
CA PRO A 145 20.45 8.88 -10.56
C PRO A 145 19.53 8.04 -9.67
N ILE A 146 19.56 8.28 -8.36
CA ILE A 146 18.62 7.70 -7.41
C ILE A 146 17.43 8.65 -7.26
N GLN A 147 16.24 8.15 -7.55
CA GLN A 147 15.00 8.91 -7.40
C GLN A 147 14.42 8.72 -5.99
N PRO A 148 13.77 9.75 -5.42
CA PRO A 148 13.18 9.67 -4.08
C PRO A 148 12.05 8.65 -3.99
N TYR A 149 11.14 8.65 -4.96
CA TYR A 149 9.91 7.88 -4.99
C TYR A 149 9.45 7.67 -6.43
N ALA A 150 8.83 6.54 -6.69
CA ALA A 150 8.13 6.29 -7.93
C ALA A 150 6.91 5.38 -7.68
N PHE A 151 5.97 5.44 -8.59
CA PHE A 151 4.76 4.61 -8.59
C PHE A 151 4.34 4.31 -10.03
N PRO A 152 3.62 3.18 -10.26
CA PRO A 152 3.16 2.83 -11.59
C PRO A 152 2.18 3.87 -12.14
N GLY A 153 2.32 4.15 -13.40
CA GLY A 153 1.52 5.15 -14.10
C GLY A 153 0.36 4.55 -14.89
N ARG A 154 0.08 5.17 -16.02
CA ARG A 154 -1.06 4.81 -16.88
C ARG A 154 -1.00 3.37 -17.36
N ASN A 155 -2.18 2.80 -17.63
CA ASN A 155 -2.38 1.44 -18.12
C ASN A 155 -1.89 0.32 -17.17
N ASP A 156 -1.71 0.65 -15.89
CA ASP A 156 -1.39 -0.35 -14.87
C ASP A 156 -2.63 -0.69 -14.03
N TRP A 157 -2.85 -1.99 -13.81
CA TRP A 157 -4.00 -2.47 -13.04
C TRP A 157 -3.95 -2.07 -11.56
N ASN A 158 -2.75 -1.75 -11.04
CA ASN A 158 -2.55 -1.33 -9.65
C ASN A 158 -2.94 0.13 -9.37
N ILE A 159 -3.28 0.92 -10.38
CA ILE A 159 -3.57 2.35 -10.19
C ILE A 159 -4.59 2.60 -9.07
N PRO A 160 -5.80 1.99 -9.06
CA PRO A 160 -6.76 2.22 -7.98
C PRO A 160 -6.23 1.80 -6.61
N HIS A 161 -5.44 0.72 -6.55
CA HIS A 161 -4.85 0.19 -5.33
C HIS A 161 -3.78 1.12 -4.74
N ASN A 162 -3.12 1.90 -5.59
CA ASN A 162 -2.14 2.90 -5.14
C ASN A 162 -2.82 4.21 -4.70
N PHE A 163 -3.96 4.60 -5.27
CA PHE A 163 -4.74 5.75 -4.82
C PHE A 163 -5.47 5.49 -3.49
N GLY A 164 -5.96 4.25 -3.29
CA GLY A 164 -6.75 3.87 -2.11
C GLY A 164 -6.13 4.29 -0.78
N PRO A 165 -4.89 3.91 -0.46
CA PRO A 165 -4.24 4.27 0.79
C PRO A 165 -4.23 5.78 1.07
N TRP A 166 -3.93 6.61 0.07
CA TRP A 166 -3.93 8.07 0.21
C TRP A 166 -5.32 8.62 0.44
N VAL A 167 -6.33 8.12 -0.28
CA VAL A 167 -7.74 8.50 -0.12
C VAL A 167 -8.24 8.13 1.27
N TRP A 168 -8.05 6.90 1.70
CA TRP A 168 -8.56 6.40 2.98
C TRP A 168 -7.84 7.01 4.17
N SER A 169 -6.52 7.18 4.11
CA SER A 169 -5.75 7.84 5.17
C SER A 169 -6.18 9.30 5.41
N ASN A 170 -6.83 9.93 4.44
CA ASN A 170 -7.43 11.26 4.58
C ASN A 170 -8.95 11.23 4.88
N GLY A 171 -9.50 10.05 5.23
CA GLY A 171 -10.92 9.91 5.59
C GLY A 171 -11.87 9.89 4.37
N GLY A 172 -11.31 9.83 3.16
CA GLY A 172 -12.07 9.68 1.92
C GLY A 172 -12.47 8.24 1.64
N SER A 173 -13.24 8.02 0.57
CA SER A 173 -13.59 6.70 0.05
C SER A 173 -14.07 6.82 -1.39
N PHE A 174 -13.91 5.75 -2.18
CA PHE A 174 -14.45 5.74 -3.55
C PHE A 174 -15.97 5.58 -3.57
N LEU A 175 -16.49 4.80 -2.63
CA LEU A 175 -17.93 4.59 -2.45
C LEU A 175 -18.33 4.88 -1.02
N VAL A 176 -19.53 5.40 -0.83
CA VAL A 176 -20.15 5.56 0.47
C VAL A 176 -21.50 4.82 0.50
N LYS A 177 -21.80 4.20 1.63
CA LYS A 177 -23.08 3.54 1.85
C LYS A 177 -24.14 4.60 2.12
N ASP A 178 -25.26 4.53 1.40
CA ASP A 178 -26.43 5.39 1.56
C ASP A 178 -27.64 4.50 1.81
N SER A 179 -28.08 4.45 3.05
CA SER A 179 -29.12 3.50 3.50
C SER A 179 -28.77 2.05 3.14
N ASN A 180 -29.46 1.45 2.17
CA ASN A 180 -29.27 0.07 1.72
C ASN A 180 -28.49 -0.03 0.39
N SER A 181 -28.02 1.08 -0.17
CA SER A 181 -27.31 1.13 -1.44
C SER A 181 -25.94 1.78 -1.29
N TYR A 182 -25.18 1.78 -2.35
CA TYR A 182 -23.91 2.50 -2.44
C TYR A 182 -24.00 3.61 -3.48
N ARG A 183 -23.26 4.66 -3.27
CA ARG A 183 -23.07 5.73 -4.27
C ARG A 183 -21.61 6.11 -4.37
N SER A 184 -21.23 6.73 -5.48
CA SER A 184 -19.91 7.30 -5.69
C SER A 184 -19.61 8.40 -4.67
N ASN A 185 -18.36 8.49 -4.26
CA ASN A 185 -17.85 9.49 -3.32
C ASN A 185 -16.60 10.20 -3.84
N LEU A 186 -16.41 10.17 -5.18
CA LEU A 186 -15.19 10.70 -5.82
C LEU A 186 -15.02 12.22 -5.63
N LEU A 187 -16.13 12.96 -5.52
CA LEU A 187 -16.12 14.42 -5.35
C LEU A 187 -16.24 14.85 -3.89
N ALA A 188 -16.22 13.94 -2.92
CA ALA A 188 -16.24 14.33 -1.51
C ALA A 188 -14.93 15.01 -1.10
N PRO A 189 -14.95 16.06 -0.25
CA PRO A 189 -13.75 16.81 0.12
C PRO A 189 -12.58 15.95 0.60
N ASN A 190 -12.85 14.98 1.49
CA ASN A 190 -11.80 14.08 2.00
C ASN A 190 -11.25 13.13 0.93
N THR A 191 -12.06 12.72 -0.04
CA THR A 191 -11.61 11.93 -1.19
C THR A 191 -10.72 12.76 -2.09
N LEU A 192 -11.12 14.02 -2.36
CA LEU A 192 -10.31 14.98 -3.12
C LEU A 192 -8.98 15.28 -2.41
N GLN A 193 -8.99 15.38 -1.07
CA GLN A 193 -7.76 15.57 -0.29
C GLN A 193 -6.76 14.44 -0.53
N GLY A 194 -7.20 13.19 -0.45
CA GLY A 194 -6.32 12.04 -0.72
C GLY A 194 -5.82 12.00 -2.16
N ILE A 195 -6.69 12.28 -3.14
CA ILE A 195 -6.32 12.36 -4.55
C ILE A 195 -5.29 13.48 -4.77
N ALA A 196 -5.57 14.69 -4.32
CA ALA A 196 -4.69 15.86 -4.50
C ALA A 196 -3.31 15.63 -3.86
N ARG A 197 -3.25 15.08 -2.64
CA ARG A 197 -1.99 14.76 -1.96
C ARG A 197 -1.16 13.73 -2.74
N TYR A 198 -1.80 12.74 -3.37
CA TYR A 198 -1.08 11.78 -4.20
C TYR A 198 -0.56 12.41 -5.50
N LEU A 199 -1.36 13.25 -6.15
CA LEU A 199 -0.93 13.99 -7.35
C LEU A 199 0.18 15.01 -7.03
N ASN A 200 0.23 15.52 -5.81
CA ASN A 200 1.22 16.51 -5.41
C ASN A 200 2.66 16.00 -5.50
N PHE A 201 2.91 14.69 -5.40
CA PHE A 201 4.25 14.15 -5.64
C PHE A 201 4.78 14.44 -7.06
N ILE A 202 3.88 14.59 -8.05
CA ILE A 202 4.24 15.02 -9.41
C ILE A 202 4.28 16.53 -9.51
N LEU A 203 3.29 17.24 -8.96
CA LEU A 203 3.20 18.70 -9.01
C LEU A 203 4.44 19.35 -8.35
N ASP A 204 4.90 18.81 -7.23
CA ASP A 204 6.14 19.21 -6.55
C ASP A 204 7.41 18.63 -7.21
N SER A 205 7.25 18.00 -8.36
CA SER A 205 8.35 17.41 -9.11
C SER A 205 9.16 16.35 -8.33
N ILE A 206 8.60 15.72 -7.29
CA ILE A 206 9.23 14.62 -6.56
C ILE A 206 9.32 13.39 -7.46
N VAL A 207 8.22 13.06 -8.13
CA VAL A 207 8.15 11.99 -9.13
C VAL A 207 8.24 12.63 -10.51
N ASP A 208 9.15 12.13 -11.34
CA ASP A 208 9.25 12.59 -12.72
C ASP A 208 8.02 12.11 -13.51
N PRO A 209 7.34 13.00 -14.26
CA PRO A 209 6.17 12.61 -15.07
C PRO A 209 6.44 11.44 -16.04
N SER A 210 7.67 11.24 -16.51
CA SER A 210 8.03 10.11 -17.36
C SER A 210 7.83 8.74 -16.68
N ASN A 211 7.86 8.68 -15.34
CA ASN A 211 7.57 7.47 -14.58
C ASN A 211 6.12 7.00 -14.78
N LEU A 212 5.20 7.90 -15.18
CA LEU A 212 3.82 7.54 -15.50
C LEU A 212 3.68 6.65 -16.74
N ASN A 213 4.75 6.42 -17.49
CA ASN A 213 4.81 5.43 -18.57
C ASN A 213 5.23 4.03 -18.09
N LEU A 214 5.66 3.88 -16.83
CA LEU A 214 6.12 2.62 -16.26
C LEU A 214 4.97 1.87 -15.59
N ASN A 215 5.03 0.54 -15.65
CA ASN A 215 4.12 -0.34 -14.95
C ASN A 215 4.72 -0.80 -13.60
N THR A 216 3.91 -1.50 -12.80
CA THR A 216 4.31 -2.02 -11.48
C THR A 216 5.58 -2.87 -11.55
N ALA A 217 5.75 -3.74 -12.55
CA ALA A 217 6.92 -4.59 -12.67
C ALA A 217 8.21 -3.76 -12.94
N GLN A 218 8.11 -2.73 -13.78
CA GLN A 218 9.22 -1.83 -14.08
C GLN A 218 9.63 -0.98 -12.87
N ILE A 219 8.66 -0.43 -12.11
CA ILE A 219 8.93 0.29 -10.87
C ILE A 219 9.58 -0.63 -9.82
N SER A 220 9.07 -1.85 -9.67
CA SER A 220 9.67 -2.86 -8.78
C SER A 220 11.11 -3.19 -9.21
N GLN A 221 11.38 -3.29 -10.52
CA GLN A 221 12.73 -3.53 -11.03
C GLN A 221 13.68 -2.36 -10.73
N GLN A 222 13.24 -1.10 -10.88
CA GLN A 222 14.04 0.06 -10.50
C GLN A 222 14.39 0.04 -8.99
N PHE A 223 13.43 -0.31 -8.14
CA PHE A 223 13.69 -0.46 -6.71
C PHE A 223 14.69 -1.59 -6.42
N ASN A 224 14.54 -2.73 -7.09
CA ASN A 224 15.45 -3.87 -6.97
C ASN A 224 16.88 -3.54 -7.41
N ASN A 225 17.02 -2.63 -8.38
CA ASN A 225 18.31 -2.11 -8.85
C ASN A 225 18.90 -1.04 -7.91
N GLY A 226 18.18 -0.60 -6.87
CA GLY A 226 18.61 0.47 -5.97
C GLY A 226 18.45 1.89 -6.53
N GLU A 227 17.70 2.05 -7.62
CA GLU A 227 17.45 3.33 -8.31
C GLU A 227 16.38 4.18 -7.59
N LEU A 228 15.63 3.59 -6.64
CA LEU A 228 14.57 4.24 -5.88
C LEU A 228 14.83 4.17 -4.38
N ALA A 229 14.56 5.27 -3.68
CA ALA A 229 14.63 5.29 -2.21
C ALA A 229 13.38 4.69 -1.58
N PHE A 230 12.20 4.97 -2.15
CA PHE A 230 10.91 4.46 -1.66
C PHE A 230 10.02 3.96 -2.78
N ILE A 231 9.21 2.96 -2.49
CA ILE A 231 8.03 2.55 -3.29
C ILE A 231 6.87 2.16 -2.37
N LEU A 232 5.64 2.29 -2.85
CA LEU A 232 4.45 1.66 -2.26
C LEU A 232 4.24 0.31 -2.96
N ASN A 233 4.43 -0.79 -2.23
CA ASN A 233 4.34 -2.12 -2.83
C ASN A 233 3.88 -3.17 -1.80
N THR A 234 3.78 -4.42 -2.25
CA THR A 234 3.40 -5.59 -1.47
C THR A 234 4.57 -6.16 -0.67
N SER A 235 4.29 -7.08 0.24
CA SER A 235 5.30 -7.81 1.03
C SER A 235 6.18 -8.76 0.21
N GLU A 236 5.82 -9.03 -1.04
CA GLU A 236 6.49 -10.00 -1.91
C GLU A 236 7.99 -9.66 -2.09
N ILE A 237 8.33 -8.41 -2.40
CA ILE A 237 9.74 -7.97 -2.58
C ILE A 237 10.57 -8.23 -1.31
N VAL A 238 9.99 -7.95 -0.14
CA VAL A 238 10.67 -8.20 1.14
C VAL A 238 11.02 -9.68 1.30
N MET A 239 10.09 -10.57 0.93
CA MET A 239 10.34 -12.00 1.01
C MET A 239 11.37 -12.46 0.00
N GLN A 240 11.30 -11.94 -1.23
CA GLN A 240 12.25 -12.27 -2.29
C GLN A 240 13.70 -11.95 -1.89
N THR A 241 13.96 -10.92 -1.08
CA THR A 241 15.33 -10.63 -0.59
C THR A 241 15.89 -11.72 0.33
N ARG A 242 15.08 -12.66 0.81
CA ARG A 242 15.50 -13.78 1.67
C ARG A 242 15.86 -15.05 0.88
N TYR A 243 15.56 -15.10 -0.42
CA TYR A 243 15.83 -16.23 -1.29
C TYR A 243 16.94 -15.92 -2.29
N GLN A 244 17.69 -16.96 -2.68
CA GLN A 244 18.72 -16.85 -3.71
C GLN A 244 18.11 -16.72 -5.10
N ALA A 245 18.88 -16.17 -6.05
CA ALA A 245 18.41 -15.95 -7.42
C ALA A 245 17.96 -17.25 -8.13
N GLN A 246 18.60 -18.39 -7.86
CA GLN A 246 18.20 -19.70 -8.38
C GLN A 246 16.82 -20.16 -7.92
N ASP A 247 16.34 -19.62 -6.80
CA ASP A 247 15.01 -19.89 -6.22
C ASP A 247 14.02 -18.73 -6.52
N GLY A 248 14.36 -17.85 -7.46
CA GLY A 248 13.56 -16.68 -7.83
C GLY A 248 13.70 -15.50 -6.86
N GLY A 249 14.75 -15.50 -6.03
CA GLY A 249 14.95 -14.49 -4.99
C GLY A 249 15.87 -13.34 -5.39
N LEU A 250 15.95 -12.35 -4.51
CA LEU A 250 16.70 -11.10 -4.64
C LEU A 250 17.84 -10.97 -3.61
N GLN A 251 18.21 -12.05 -2.88
CA GLN A 251 19.18 -12.01 -1.78
C GLN A 251 20.51 -11.37 -2.19
N ASN A 252 20.98 -11.67 -3.41
CA ASN A 252 22.26 -11.16 -3.94
C ASN A 252 22.07 -10.01 -4.93
N SER A 253 20.85 -9.46 -5.05
CA SER A 253 20.59 -8.26 -5.84
C SER A 253 21.06 -7.00 -5.11
N ARG A 254 21.04 -5.84 -5.78
CA ARG A 254 21.37 -4.57 -5.17
C ARG A 254 20.50 -4.31 -3.94
N ILE A 255 19.17 -4.41 -4.07
CA ILE A 255 18.25 -4.17 -2.95
C ILE A 255 18.43 -5.20 -1.83
N GLY A 256 18.77 -6.46 -2.15
CA GLY A 256 19.10 -7.48 -1.15
C GLY A 256 20.31 -7.11 -0.31
N ASN A 257 21.32 -6.49 -0.93
CA ASN A 257 22.54 -6.01 -0.26
C ASN A 257 22.31 -4.67 0.47
N ASP A 258 21.55 -3.75 -0.12
CA ASP A 258 21.21 -2.45 0.46
C ASP A 258 20.29 -2.58 1.70
N GLY A 259 19.47 -3.60 1.73
CA GLY A 259 18.45 -3.86 2.76
C GLY A 259 17.13 -3.11 2.52
N ILE A 260 16.05 -3.65 3.09
CA ILE A 260 14.71 -3.05 3.03
C ILE A 260 14.20 -2.78 4.44
N ILE A 261 13.73 -1.55 4.66
CA ILE A 261 12.91 -1.19 5.81
C ILE A 261 11.45 -1.01 5.35
N VAL A 262 10.52 -1.54 6.13
CA VAL A 262 9.08 -1.43 5.86
C VAL A 262 8.46 -0.42 6.80
N PHE A 263 7.61 0.45 6.25
CA PHE A 263 6.86 1.44 7.01
C PHE A 263 5.38 1.38 6.64
N PRO A 264 4.48 1.71 7.58
CA PRO A 264 3.10 1.99 7.25
C PRO A 264 2.99 3.11 6.21
N VAL A 265 1.87 3.18 5.51
CA VAL A 265 1.56 4.33 4.66
C VAL A 265 1.58 5.60 5.51
N PRO A 266 2.21 6.70 5.05
CA PRO A 266 2.22 7.97 5.79
C PRO A 266 0.81 8.39 6.18
N SER A 267 0.61 8.75 7.45
CA SER A 267 -0.72 9.10 7.96
C SER A 267 -1.24 10.41 7.37
N GLY A 268 -2.51 10.41 7.07
CA GLY A 268 -3.31 11.60 6.84
C GLY A 268 -4.20 11.91 8.05
N SER A 269 -5.26 12.69 7.85
CA SER A 269 -6.20 13.09 8.90
C SER A 269 -6.96 11.93 9.57
N ALA A 270 -7.11 10.80 8.89
CA ALA A 270 -7.76 9.59 9.41
C ALA A 270 -6.78 8.50 9.87
N GLY A 271 -5.49 8.81 9.90
CA GLY A 271 -4.44 7.86 10.28
C GLY A 271 -3.74 7.23 9.08
N SER A 272 -3.04 6.13 9.33
CA SER A 272 -2.34 5.34 8.32
C SER A 272 -3.22 4.15 7.91
N ILE A 273 -3.73 4.14 6.68
CA ILE A 273 -4.62 3.10 6.19
C ILE A 273 -4.02 2.47 4.93
N SER A 274 -3.70 1.17 5.02
CA SER A 274 -3.17 0.40 3.90
C SER A 274 -4.28 -0.18 3.02
N PHE A 275 -3.97 -0.42 1.74
CA PHE A 275 -4.79 -1.29 0.90
C PHE A 275 -4.56 -2.75 1.28
N ILE A 276 -5.67 -3.48 1.46
CA ILE A 276 -5.68 -4.91 1.69
C ILE A 276 -6.40 -5.59 0.54
N GLY A 277 -5.67 -6.41 -0.18
CA GLY A 277 -6.17 -7.28 -1.22
C GLY A 277 -5.89 -8.74 -0.90
N GLY A 278 -5.70 -9.54 -1.93
CA GLY A 278 -5.33 -10.94 -1.83
C GLY A 278 -6.23 -11.85 -2.63
N SER A 279 -6.24 -13.13 -2.29
CA SER A 279 -7.02 -14.14 -2.98
C SER A 279 -7.73 -15.07 -2.01
N ASN A 280 -8.90 -15.50 -2.45
CA ASN A 280 -9.69 -16.52 -1.77
C ASN A 280 -9.76 -17.80 -2.62
N LEU A 281 -10.01 -18.93 -1.97
CA LEU A 281 -10.35 -20.19 -2.64
C LEU A 281 -11.85 -20.39 -2.65
N ALA A 282 -12.40 -20.72 -3.81
CA ALA A 282 -13.82 -20.97 -4.02
C ALA A 282 -14.08 -22.27 -4.79
N ILE A 283 -15.27 -22.82 -4.63
CA ILE A 283 -15.73 -24.00 -5.37
C ILE A 283 -16.77 -23.55 -6.39
N PRO A 284 -16.64 -23.89 -7.68
CA PRO A 284 -17.67 -23.60 -8.67
C PRO A 284 -19.00 -24.28 -8.35
N ALA A 285 -20.12 -23.56 -8.49
CA ALA A 285 -21.45 -24.09 -8.20
C ALA A 285 -21.82 -25.32 -9.04
N LYS A 286 -21.36 -25.38 -10.29
CA LYS A 286 -21.65 -26.51 -11.21
C LYS A 286 -20.65 -27.67 -11.11
N TYR A 287 -19.58 -27.58 -10.28
CA TYR A 287 -18.65 -28.71 -10.13
C TYR A 287 -19.33 -29.90 -9.47
N LYS A 288 -19.21 -31.08 -10.04
CA LYS A 288 -20.01 -32.26 -9.61
C LYS A 288 -19.59 -32.84 -8.26
N ASN A 289 -18.28 -32.95 -8.03
CA ASN A 289 -17.73 -33.66 -6.86
C ASN A 289 -17.43 -32.71 -5.69
N LYS A 290 -18.48 -32.02 -5.17
CA LYS A 290 -18.35 -31.00 -4.10
C LYS A 290 -17.60 -31.50 -2.87
N LYS A 291 -17.81 -32.77 -2.46
CA LYS A 291 -17.14 -33.34 -1.28
C LYS A 291 -15.62 -33.40 -1.47
N GLN A 292 -15.13 -33.81 -2.63
CA GLN A 292 -13.69 -33.82 -2.91
C GLN A 292 -13.11 -32.41 -3.06
N ALA A 293 -13.86 -31.50 -3.69
CA ALA A 293 -13.46 -30.11 -3.80
C ALA A 293 -13.36 -29.46 -2.41
N LEU A 294 -14.31 -29.71 -1.51
CA LEU A 294 -14.28 -29.22 -0.14
C LEU A 294 -13.08 -29.80 0.64
N GLN A 295 -12.78 -31.09 0.51
CA GLN A 295 -11.60 -31.69 1.13
C GLN A 295 -10.30 -31.00 0.68
N LEU A 296 -10.19 -30.72 -0.62
CA LEU A 296 -9.03 -30.00 -1.16
C LEU A 296 -8.98 -28.55 -0.63
N LEU A 297 -10.10 -27.83 -0.64
CA LEU A 297 -10.18 -26.47 -0.13
C LEU A 297 -9.77 -26.40 1.34
N LEU A 298 -10.29 -27.29 2.18
CA LEU A 298 -9.95 -27.39 3.61
C LEU A 298 -8.47 -27.71 3.82
N PHE A 299 -7.87 -28.57 3.00
CA PHE A 299 -6.45 -28.89 3.06
C PHE A 299 -5.59 -27.66 2.72
N LEU A 300 -5.91 -26.97 1.61
CA LEU A 300 -5.18 -25.80 1.15
C LEU A 300 -5.30 -24.57 2.10
N THR A 301 -6.26 -24.62 3.00
CA THR A 301 -6.47 -23.54 3.99
C THR A 301 -6.07 -23.93 5.41
N GLN A 302 -5.43 -25.08 5.64
CA GLN A 302 -4.84 -25.42 6.95
C GLN A 302 -3.69 -24.47 7.31
N ASP A 303 -3.51 -24.19 8.59
CA ASP A 303 -2.45 -23.28 9.06
C ASP A 303 -1.05 -23.69 8.58
N SER A 304 -0.74 -24.99 8.59
CA SER A 304 0.53 -25.50 8.11
C SER A 304 0.76 -25.28 6.62
N PHE A 305 -0.30 -25.42 5.81
CA PHE A 305 -0.23 -25.13 4.38
C PHE A 305 -0.11 -23.62 4.14
N LEU A 306 -0.94 -22.83 4.82
CA LEU A 306 -0.91 -21.37 4.70
C LEU A 306 0.47 -20.81 5.09
N ASP A 307 1.06 -21.27 6.20
CA ASP A 307 2.40 -20.85 6.62
C ASP A 307 3.48 -21.14 5.56
N ALA A 308 3.50 -22.37 5.04
CA ALA A 308 4.48 -22.78 4.03
C ALA A 308 4.28 -22.06 2.70
N TYR A 309 3.05 -22.01 2.22
CA TYR A 309 2.73 -21.44 0.92
C TYR A 309 2.90 -19.92 0.88
N THR A 310 2.41 -19.21 1.89
CA THR A 310 2.51 -17.75 1.91
C THR A 310 3.94 -17.26 2.09
N LYS A 311 4.79 -17.98 2.82
CA LYS A 311 6.24 -17.73 2.84
C LYS A 311 6.85 -17.85 1.45
N GLN A 312 6.47 -18.87 0.69
CA GLN A 312 7.04 -19.09 -0.64
C GLN A 312 6.64 -18.01 -1.64
N ILE A 313 5.38 -17.53 -1.58
CA ILE A 313 4.87 -16.51 -2.51
C ILE A 313 5.09 -15.06 -2.02
N GLY A 314 5.52 -14.87 -0.77
CA GLY A 314 5.84 -13.56 -0.22
C GLY A 314 4.64 -12.73 0.28
N PHE A 315 3.44 -13.31 0.33
CA PHE A 315 2.23 -12.66 0.87
C PHE A 315 1.94 -13.07 2.31
N LEU A 316 1.03 -12.37 2.98
CA LEU A 316 0.67 -12.69 4.36
C LEU A 316 -0.37 -13.83 4.41
N PRO A 317 -0.27 -14.73 5.40
CA PRO A 317 -1.31 -15.72 5.65
C PRO A 317 -2.55 -15.07 6.27
N PRO A 318 -3.77 -15.52 5.94
CA PRO A 318 -4.99 -14.98 6.53
C PRO A 318 -5.29 -15.52 7.94
N SER A 319 -4.54 -16.52 8.42
CA SER A 319 -4.72 -17.13 9.74
C SER A 319 -4.09 -16.26 10.84
N LYS A 320 -4.90 -15.84 11.82
CA LYS A 320 -4.45 -15.07 13.02
C LYS A 320 -3.29 -15.76 13.74
N LYS A 321 -3.38 -17.09 13.91
CA LYS A 321 -2.35 -17.89 14.57
C LYS A 321 -1.01 -17.88 13.81
N VAL A 322 -1.06 -17.99 12.49
CA VAL A 322 0.15 -17.96 11.65
C VAL A 322 0.74 -16.56 11.66
N LEU A 323 -0.08 -15.51 11.51
CA LEU A 323 0.36 -14.11 11.58
C LEU A 323 1.00 -13.77 12.92
N GLU A 324 0.46 -14.25 14.03
CA GLU A 324 1.07 -14.08 15.36
C GLU A 324 2.50 -14.66 15.40
N SER A 325 2.70 -15.81 14.79
CA SER A 325 4.04 -16.41 14.70
C SER A 325 5.00 -15.57 13.83
N TRP A 326 4.51 -14.97 12.75
CA TRP A 326 5.29 -14.12 11.84
C TRP A 326 5.62 -12.77 12.45
N SER A 327 4.75 -12.20 13.28
CA SER A 327 4.96 -10.89 13.94
C SER A 327 6.15 -10.85 14.92
N LYS A 328 6.79 -11.99 15.18
CA LYS A 328 8.08 -12.06 15.92
C LYS A 328 9.25 -11.51 15.11
N ASP A 329 9.15 -11.52 13.79
CA ASP A 329 10.09 -10.85 12.88
C ASP A 329 9.71 -9.36 12.78
N SER A 330 10.69 -8.47 12.90
CA SER A 330 10.48 -7.02 12.95
C SER A 330 9.82 -6.47 11.68
N VAL A 331 10.13 -7.02 10.52
CA VAL A 331 9.55 -6.61 9.23
C VAL A 331 8.10 -7.05 9.12
N TYR A 332 7.81 -8.31 9.45
CA TYR A 332 6.44 -8.82 9.45
C TYR A 332 5.56 -8.18 10.51
N LYS A 333 6.14 -7.76 11.63
CA LYS A 333 5.41 -7.00 12.66
C LYS A 333 4.79 -5.73 12.07
N VAL A 334 5.55 -4.98 11.26
CA VAL A 334 5.04 -3.77 10.59
C VAL A 334 3.97 -4.12 9.57
N LEU A 335 4.15 -5.18 8.76
CA LEU A 335 3.15 -5.61 7.79
C LEU A 335 1.85 -6.07 8.45
N VAL A 336 1.93 -6.76 9.59
CA VAL A 336 0.75 -7.15 10.40
C VAL A 336 0.07 -5.91 11.01
N GLU A 337 0.83 -4.88 11.39
CA GLU A 337 0.26 -3.60 11.82
C GLU A 337 -0.47 -2.89 10.66
N CYS A 338 0.12 -2.85 9.46
CA CYS A 338 -0.54 -2.36 8.25
C CYS A 338 -1.84 -3.13 7.95
N LEU A 339 -1.84 -4.45 8.14
CA LEU A 339 -3.03 -5.28 7.96
C LEU A 339 -4.15 -4.90 8.93
N LYS A 340 -3.84 -4.70 10.21
CA LYS A 340 -4.82 -4.34 11.25
C LYS A 340 -5.47 -2.98 11.00
N ASN A 341 -4.72 -2.04 10.40
CA ASN A 341 -5.19 -0.71 10.05
C ASN A 341 -5.54 -0.61 8.56
N GLY A 342 -5.67 -1.73 7.88
CA GLY A 342 -5.92 -1.78 6.45
C GLY A 342 -7.40 -1.83 6.10
N GLN A 343 -7.68 -1.50 4.86
CA GLN A 343 -9.02 -1.50 4.29
C GLN A 343 -9.00 -2.20 2.92
N ASN A 344 -10.05 -2.95 2.64
CA ASN A 344 -10.34 -3.46 1.31
C ASN A 344 -11.51 -2.72 0.68
N TYR A 345 -11.74 -3.01 -0.60
CA TYR A 345 -12.89 -2.50 -1.30
C TYR A 345 -14.19 -3.11 -0.81
N ARG A 346 -15.31 -2.49 -1.16
CA ARG A 346 -16.64 -3.01 -0.84
C ARG A 346 -16.90 -4.31 -1.60
N SER A 347 -17.38 -5.31 -0.89
CA SER A 347 -17.70 -6.63 -1.44
C SER A 347 -19.08 -6.64 -2.09
N ILE A 348 -19.25 -5.92 -3.21
CA ILE A 348 -20.50 -5.77 -3.95
C ILE A 348 -20.36 -6.34 -5.37
N PRO A 349 -21.47 -6.83 -5.97
CA PRO A 349 -21.44 -7.45 -7.30
C PRO A 349 -20.88 -6.53 -8.41
N GLN A 350 -21.12 -5.23 -8.29
CA GLN A 350 -20.69 -4.22 -9.26
C GLN A 350 -19.22 -3.83 -9.13
N TRP A 351 -18.50 -4.30 -8.08
CA TRP A 351 -17.17 -3.79 -7.79
C TRP A 351 -16.19 -3.97 -8.97
N GLY A 352 -16.21 -5.10 -9.66
CA GLY A 352 -15.30 -5.34 -10.78
C GLY A 352 -15.48 -4.30 -11.93
N GLU A 353 -16.70 -3.84 -12.20
CA GLU A 353 -16.96 -2.76 -13.15
C GLU A 353 -16.49 -1.41 -12.61
N ILE A 354 -16.74 -1.14 -11.34
CA ILE A 354 -16.31 0.09 -10.66
C ILE A 354 -14.78 0.17 -10.60
N GLU A 355 -14.10 -0.92 -10.32
CA GLU A 355 -12.62 -0.98 -10.31
C GLU A 355 -12.04 -0.62 -11.69
N ASN A 356 -12.63 -1.13 -12.77
CA ASN A 356 -12.27 -0.76 -14.13
C ASN A 356 -12.55 0.72 -14.43
N LEU A 357 -13.66 1.27 -13.92
CA LEU A 357 -13.98 2.70 -14.04
C LEU A 357 -12.97 3.56 -13.28
N LEU A 358 -12.62 3.21 -12.04
CA LEU A 358 -11.58 3.89 -11.27
C LEU A 358 -10.21 3.82 -11.98
N GLY A 359 -9.85 2.65 -12.51
CA GLY A 359 -8.63 2.48 -13.31
C GLY A 359 -8.58 3.46 -14.49
N ARG A 360 -9.69 3.59 -15.25
CA ARG A 360 -9.77 4.57 -16.36
C ARG A 360 -9.76 6.01 -15.87
N THR A 361 -10.45 6.30 -14.77
CA THR A 361 -10.48 7.65 -14.17
C THR A 361 -9.07 8.12 -13.84
N PHE A 362 -8.34 7.33 -13.08
CA PHE A 362 -7.00 7.67 -12.64
C PHE A 362 -5.98 7.60 -13.79
N ASN A 363 -6.17 6.68 -14.75
CA ASN A 363 -5.38 6.68 -15.98
C ASN A 363 -5.53 8.00 -16.76
N ASN A 364 -6.75 8.52 -16.89
CA ASN A 364 -6.98 9.79 -17.56
C ASN A 364 -6.37 10.97 -16.81
N ILE A 365 -6.37 10.92 -15.48
CA ILE A 365 -5.65 11.88 -14.63
C ILE A 365 -4.14 11.80 -14.93
N TRP A 366 -3.55 10.59 -14.93
CA TRP A 366 -2.13 10.41 -15.24
C TRP A 366 -1.74 10.92 -16.61
N VAL A 367 -2.57 10.70 -17.64
CA VAL A 367 -2.35 11.27 -18.98
C VAL A 367 -2.30 12.79 -18.94
N SER A 368 -3.19 13.44 -18.17
CA SER A 368 -3.16 14.90 -18.02
C SER A 368 -1.95 15.41 -17.25
N MET A 369 -1.43 14.62 -16.30
CA MET A 369 -0.26 14.99 -15.48
C MET A 369 1.06 14.81 -16.26
N GLU A 370 1.16 13.80 -17.12
CA GLU A 370 2.34 13.57 -17.96
C GLU A 370 2.54 14.71 -18.97
N MET A 371 1.47 15.18 -19.53
CA MET A 371 1.47 16.29 -20.51
C MET A 371 1.18 17.60 -19.76
N LYS A 372 2.21 18.27 -19.24
CA LYS A 372 2.05 19.49 -18.42
C LYS A 372 1.07 20.53 -19.00
N ASP A 373 0.97 20.61 -20.34
CA ASP A 373 0.05 21.52 -21.02
C ASP A 373 -1.42 21.07 -20.94
N LEU A 374 -1.70 19.83 -20.53
CA LEU A 374 -3.04 19.28 -20.39
C LEU A 374 -3.54 19.30 -18.93
N TYR A 375 -2.66 19.57 -17.96
CA TYR A 375 -3.07 19.69 -16.57
C TYR A 375 -3.81 21.00 -16.33
N SER A 376 -5.02 20.88 -15.84
CA SER A 376 -5.74 21.98 -15.18
C SER A 376 -6.72 21.41 -14.16
N GLU A 377 -7.11 22.22 -13.20
CA GLU A 377 -8.11 21.88 -12.19
C GLU A 377 -9.46 21.53 -12.85
N GLU A 378 -9.82 22.26 -13.89
CA GLU A 378 -11.02 22.00 -14.71
C GLU A 378 -10.99 20.61 -15.32
N LYS A 379 -9.82 20.19 -15.83
CA LYS A 379 -9.66 18.87 -16.45
C LYS A 379 -9.82 17.76 -15.40
N ILE A 380 -9.17 17.90 -14.23
CA ILE A 380 -9.30 16.94 -13.12
C ILE A 380 -10.76 16.86 -12.66
N TYR A 381 -11.41 18.01 -12.45
CA TYR A 381 -12.82 18.08 -12.10
C TYR A 381 -13.72 17.36 -13.12
N SER A 382 -13.52 17.64 -14.41
CA SER A 382 -14.30 17.01 -15.48
C SER A 382 -14.16 15.49 -15.47
N ILE A 383 -12.95 14.97 -15.34
CA ILE A 383 -12.67 13.53 -15.25
C ILE A 383 -13.38 12.90 -14.06
N LEU A 384 -13.23 13.49 -12.87
CA LEU A 384 -13.83 12.97 -11.64
C LEU A 384 -15.36 13.03 -11.69
N LYS A 385 -15.94 14.14 -12.15
CA LYS A 385 -17.40 14.34 -12.26
C LYS A 385 -18.05 13.38 -13.25
N GLU A 386 -17.45 13.18 -14.41
CA GLU A 386 -17.95 12.23 -15.40
C GLU A 386 -18.00 10.80 -14.82
N ASN A 387 -16.91 10.37 -14.19
CA ASN A 387 -16.83 9.02 -13.65
C ASN A 387 -17.66 8.84 -12.37
N ASP A 388 -17.79 9.88 -11.53
CA ASP A 388 -18.74 9.89 -10.42
C ASP A 388 -20.18 9.60 -10.90
N SER A 389 -20.60 10.25 -12.00
CA SER A 389 -21.92 10.02 -12.61
C SER A 389 -22.06 8.60 -13.17
N ILE A 390 -21.04 8.07 -13.85
CA ILE A 390 -21.06 6.72 -14.42
C ILE A 390 -21.12 5.67 -13.30
N ILE A 391 -20.32 5.80 -12.26
CA ILE A 391 -20.32 4.89 -11.11
C ILE A 391 -21.69 4.88 -10.44
N ASN A 392 -22.34 6.05 -10.24
CA ASN A 392 -23.69 6.11 -9.70
C ASN A 392 -24.70 5.39 -10.60
N THR A 393 -24.56 5.48 -11.92
CA THR A 393 -25.40 4.73 -12.86
C THR A 393 -25.21 3.22 -12.73
N VAL A 394 -23.98 2.73 -12.62
CA VAL A 394 -23.64 1.30 -12.42
C VAL A 394 -24.24 0.79 -11.10
N LEU A 395 -24.22 1.63 -10.07
CA LEU A 395 -24.79 1.29 -8.75
C LEU A 395 -26.32 1.38 -8.70
N GLY A 396 -26.98 1.93 -9.73
CA GLY A 396 -28.41 2.25 -9.69
C GLY A 396 -28.75 3.33 -8.65
N ALA A 397 -27.77 4.14 -8.27
CA ALA A 397 -27.95 5.20 -7.30
C ALA A 397 -28.60 6.44 -7.94
N GLU A 398 -29.45 7.12 -7.18
CA GLU A 398 -29.98 8.41 -7.62
C GLU A 398 -28.82 9.40 -7.81
N GLN A 399 -28.87 10.13 -8.91
CA GLN A 399 -27.94 11.21 -9.17
C GLN A 399 -28.12 12.29 -8.08
N SER A 400 -27.06 12.60 -7.32
CA SER A 400 -27.14 13.64 -6.30
C SER A 400 -27.69 14.94 -6.88
N LYS A 401 -28.74 15.48 -6.27
CA LYS A 401 -29.31 16.79 -6.64
C LYS A 401 -28.34 17.94 -6.39
N GLN A 402 -27.45 17.75 -5.43
CA GLN A 402 -26.42 18.73 -5.05
C GLN A 402 -25.06 18.20 -5.49
N ARG A 403 -24.72 18.50 -6.74
CA ARG A 403 -23.39 18.18 -7.30
C ARG A 403 -22.44 19.33 -7.00
N MET A 404 -21.22 19.01 -6.55
CA MET A 404 -20.14 19.98 -6.41
C MET A 404 -19.98 20.78 -7.72
N SER A 405 -19.98 22.09 -7.63
CA SER A 405 -19.70 22.99 -8.76
C SER A 405 -18.19 23.03 -9.05
N LEU A 406 -17.82 23.55 -10.22
CA LEU A 406 -16.41 23.73 -10.55
C LEU A 406 -15.71 24.74 -9.60
N ASP A 407 -16.41 25.81 -9.20
CA ASP A 407 -15.83 26.82 -8.31
C ASP A 407 -15.63 26.27 -6.89
N GLU A 408 -16.58 25.47 -6.38
CA GLU A 408 -16.41 24.75 -5.11
C GLU A 408 -15.23 23.76 -5.18
N PHE A 409 -15.12 23.02 -6.28
CA PHE A 409 -13.99 22.11 -6.50
C PHE A 409 -12.66 22.87 -6.48
N LYS A 410 -12.54 23.96 -7.24
CA LYS A 410 -11.32 24.78 -7.28
C LYS A 410 -10.96 25.35 -5.92
N THR A 411 -11.96 25.83 -5.16
CA THR A 411 -11.73 26.34 -3.82
C THR A 411 -11.16 25.26 -2.88
N ILE A 412 -11.77 24.09 -2.89
CA ILE A 412 -11.32 22.95 -2.07
C ILE A 412 -9.92 22.47 -2.53
N TRP A 413 -9.73 22.33 -3.84
CA TRP A 413 -8.47 21.85 -4.41
C TRP A 413 -7.29 22.78 -4.11
N ALA A 414 -7.48 24.08 -4.30
CA ALA A 414 -6.48 25.09 -3.96
C ALA A 414 -6.18 25.13 -2.46
N SER A 415 -7.21 24.98 -1.60
CA SER A 415 -7.01 24.90 -0.14
C SER A 415 -6.11 23.72 0.22
N ILE A 416 -6.37 22.52 -0.32
CA ILE A 416 -5.58 21.31 -0.06
C ILE A 416 -4.10 21.51 -0.45
N LEU A 417 -3.85 22.03 -1.65
CA LEU A 417 -2.49 22.25 -2.14
C LEU A 417 -1.77 23.37 -1.34
N ASN A 418 -2.49 24.39 -0.88
CA ASN A 418 -1.94 25.44 -0.05
C ASN A 418 -1.64 24.98 1.39
N GLU A 419 -2.48 24.13 1.98
CA GLU A 419 -2.22 23.51 3.29
C GLU A 419 -0.89 22.73 3.27
N VAL A 420 -0.66 21.91 2.25
CA VAL A 420 0.58 21.18 2.05
C VAL A 420 1.79 22.10 2.04
N ASN A 421 1.71 23.23 1.31
CA ASN A 421 2.79 24.21 1.20
C ASN A 421 3.00 25.01 2.50
N THR A 422 1.94 25.33 3.23
CA THR A 422 1.99 26.12 4.47
C THR A 422 2.56 25.32 5.63
N GLU A 423 2.13 24.08 5.82
CA GLU A 423 2.66 23.18 6.86
C GLU A 423 4.15 22.90 6.64
N GLU A 424 4.59 22.84 5.39
CA GLU A 424 6.00 22.70 5.04
C GLU A 424 6.81 23.93 5.47
N ASN A 425 6.29 25.14 5.27
CA ASN A 425 6.93 26.39 5.65
C ASN A 425 7.04 26.54 7.18
N LEU A 426 5.96 26.28 7.93
CA LEU A 426 5.94 26.33 9.39
C LEU A 426 6.95 25.34 10.00
N SER A 427 7.01 24.11 9.50
CA SER A 427 7.98 23.11 9.96
C SER A 427 9.43 23.48 9.66
N SER A 428 9.69 24.35 8.68
CA SER A 428 11.02 24.85 8.35
C SER A 428 11.42 26.03 9.24
N GLU A 429 10.46 26.87 9.64
CA GLU A 429 10.68 28.00 10.56
C GLU A 429 10.95 27.51 11.98
N GLU A 430 10.16 26.57 12.52
CA GLU A 430 10.40 25.96 13.84
C GLU A 430 11.80 25.34 13.98
N LYS A 431 12.28 24.62 12.94
CA LYS A 431 13.63 24.05 12.96
C LYS A 431 14.74 25.10 12.80
N THR A 432 14.44 26.21 12.18
CA THR A 432 15.37 27.36 12.08
C THR A 432 15.47 28.04 13.44
N GLU A 433 14.35 28.26 14.12
CA GLU A 433 14.33 28.82 15.48
C GLU A 433 15.00 27.88 16.48
N GLU A 434 14.78 26.59 16.43
CA GLU A 434 15.45 25.59 17.29
C GLU A 434 16.98 25.55 17.05
N LYS A 435 17.43 25.68 15.78
CA LYS A 435 18.86 25.79 15.45
C LYS A 435 19.47 27.10 15.96
N VAL A 436 18.74 28.19 15.83
CA VAL A 436 19.17 29.50 16.33
C VAL A 436 19.25 29.44 17.86
N ALA A 437 18.23 28.92 18.55
CA ALA A 437 18.24 28.79 20.00
C ALA A 437 19.39 27.88 20.49
N LYS A 438 19.65 26.75 19.84
CA LYS A 438 20.79 25.86 20.17
C LYS A 438 22.14 26.52 19.88
N SER A 439 22.27 27.34 18.85
CA SER A 439 23.49 28.12 18.55
C SER A 439 23.74 29.23 19.58
N GLU A 440 22.70 29.90 20.05
CA GLU A 440 22.80 30.91 21.10
C GLU A 440 23.16 30.31 22.47
N GLU A 441 22.56 29.14 22.79
CA GLU A 441 22.88 28.40 24.02
C GLU A 441 24.33 27.93 24.03
N LYS A 442 24.83 27.41 22.90
CA LYS A 442 26.23 27.02 22.74
C LYS A 442 27.17 28.23 22.85
N SER A 443 26.82 29.36 22.21
CA SER A 443 27.59 30.62 22.30
C SER A 443 27.64 31.15 23.74
N TYR A 444 26.53 31.05 24.50
CA TYR A 444 26.45 31.44 25.89
C TYR A 444 27.32 30.54 26.80
N PHE A 445 27.33 29.23 26.50
CA PHE A 445 28.15 28.27 27.24
C PHE A 445 29.64 28.48 26.98
N ASP A 446 30.03 28.68 25.72
CA ASP A 446 31.41 28.99 25.33
C ASP A 446 31.92 30.31 25.96
N LYS A 447 31.08 31.35 26.04
CA LYS A 447 31.40 32.59 26.74
C LYS A 447 31.62 32.39 28.25
N LYS A 448 30.80 31.57 28.91
CA LYS A 448 30.98 31.26 30.34
C LYS A 448 32.27 30.48 30.59
N ILE A 449 32.62 29.51 29.71
CA ILE A 449 33.88 28.75 29.81
C ILE A 449 35.07 29.70 29.63
N SER A 450 35.02 30.59 28.63
CA SER A 450 36.08 31.59 28.40
C SER A 450 36.29 32.52 29.58
N ILE A 451 35.22 33.04 30.21
CA ILE A 451 35.28 33.86 31.41
C ILE A 451 35.85 33.09 32.61
N GLY A 452 35.43 31.81 32.76
CA GLY A 452 35.96 30.92 33.83
C GLY A 452 37.47 30.68 33.67
N ILE A 453 37.95 30.42 32.47
CA ILE A 453 39.37 30.24 32.18
C ILE A 453 40.16 31.55 32.41
N PHE A 454 39.61 32.69 32.03
CA PHE A 454 40.21 33.99 32.26
C PHE A 454 40.33 34.32 33.75
N LEU A 455 39.31 34.04 34.58
CA LEU A 455 39.35 34.22 36.01
C LEU A 455 40.35 33.26 36.70
N LEU A 456 40.47 32.01 36.21
CA LEU A 456 41.49 31.06 36.68
C LEU A 456 42.90 31.55 36.38
N MET A 457 43.14 32.09 35.19
CA MET A 457 44.48 32.66 34.84
C MET A 457 44.81 33.86 35.73
N ILE A 458 43.87 34.75 36.03
CA ILE A 458 44.10 35.84 36.98
C ILE A 458 44.41 35.27 38.39
N PHE A 459 43.69 34.28 38.84
CA PHE A 459 43.89 33.71 40.18
C PHE A 459 45.29 33.05 40.27
N PHE A 460 45.72 32.27 39.28
CA PHE A 460 47.04 31.69 39.22
C PHE A 460 48.16 32.76 39.06
N GLY A 461 47.89 33.83 38.31
CA GLY A 461 48.76 35.00 38.21
C GLY A 461 49.02 35.66 39.55
N PHE A 462 47.98 35.83 40.36
CA PHE A 462 48.09 36.38 41.73
C PHE A 462 48.88 35.47 42.69
N ILE A 463 48.68 34.13 42.60
CA ILE A 463 49.42 33.17 43.43
C ILE A 463 50.92 33.24 43.02
N PHE A 464 51.27 33.29 41.77
CA PHE A 464 52.65 33.38 41.27
C PHE A 464 53.33 34.70 41.67
N ALA A 465 52.63 35.81 41.65
CA ALA A 465 53.10 37.12 42.10
C ALA A 465 53.30 37.18 43.63
N TYR A 466 52.44 36.52 44.41
CA TYR A 466 52.57 36.40 45.87
C TYR A 466 53.74 35.52 46.29
N GLN A 467 54.02 34.45 45.60
CA GLN A 467 55.20 33.60 45.85
C GLN A 467 56.54 34.26 45.47
N ARG A 468 56.55 35.17 44.52
CA ARG A 468 57.75 35.95 44.15
C ARG A 468 58.12 37.04 45.14
N LYS A 469 57.18 37.51 45.98
CA LYS A 469 57.40 38.49 47.04
C LYS A 469 57.89 37.87 48.36
N LYS A 470 57.96 36.52 48.44
CA LYS A 470 58.45 35.82 49.63
C LYS A 470 59.83 35.18 49.47
N LYS A 471 60.51 35.42 48.34
CA LYS A 471 61.92 35.20 48.13
C LYS A 471 62.57 36.60 48.00
#